data_3c0186b754eebacf792f97315cfac2f5
#
_entry.id   3c0186b754eebacf792f97315cfac2f5
#
_cell.length_a   1.000
_cell.length_b   1.000
_cell.length_c   1.000
_cell.angle_alpha   90.00
_cell.angle_beta   90.00
_cell.angle_gamma   90.00
#
_symmetry.space_group_name_H-M   'P 1'
#
loop_
_entity.id
_entity.type
_entity.pdbx_description
1 polymer ?
#
loop_
_entity_poly.entity_id
_entity_poly.type
_entity_poly.pdbx_seq_one_letter_code
_entity_poly.pdbx_strand_id
1 'polypeptide(L)'
;MSEDDATGRLKSIVAEFGADGGTLHVLGSDGMLHLTAYAPEMPASVLETIRIIPVGKGMAGLAVERAAPVDACNIQTDDSGDVRPGARLTGLKGAIVVPVFDGERVVGALGIGNVYERTFTQDEVDRLLAAGREFVALSENHG
;
A
#
# COMPACT_ATOMS: atom_id res chain seq x y z
N MET A 1 -4.48 -10.60 -13.49
CA MET A 1 -4.61 -11.05 -12.09
C MET A 1 -6.01 -10.75 -11.60
N SER A 2 -6.68 -11.74 -11.01
CA SER A 2 -8.00 -11.52 -10.44
C SER A 2 -7.90 -10.83 -9.08
N GLU A 3 -9.02 -10.27 -8.59
CA GLU A 3 -9.07 -9.69 -7.25
C GLU A 3 -8.78 -10.74 -6.18
N ASP A 4 -9.24 -11.98 -6.38
CA ASP A 4 -8.99 -13.06 -5.43
C ASP A 4 -7.51 -13.41 -5.36
N ASP A 5 -6.81 -13.44 -6.49
CA ASP A 5 -5.37 -13.69 -6.54
C ASP A 5 -4.60 -12.58 -5.82
N ALA A 6 -4.97 -11.33 -6.09
CA ALA A 6 -4.35 -10.17 -5.45
C ALA A 6 -4.59 -10.18 -3.94
N THR A 7 -5.82 -10.47 -3.50
CA THR A 7 -6.17 -10.53 -2.08
C THR A 7 -5.42 -11.66 -1.38
N GLY A 8 -5.34 -12.83 -1.99
CA GLY A 8 -4.61 -13.97 -1.43
C GLY A 8 -3.13 -13.68 -1.28
N ARG A 9 -2.50 -13.07 -2.28
CA ARG A 9 -1.10 -12.70 -2.22
C ARG A 9 -0.87 -11.63 -1.15
N LEU A 10 -1.76 -10.64 -1.07
CA LEU A 10 -1.65 -9.58 -0.07
C LEU A 10 -1.76 -10.15 1.35
N LYS A 11 -2.68 -11.08 1.58
CA LYS A 11 -2.79 -11.75 2.89
C LYS A 11 -1.50 -12.44 3.28
N SER A 12 -0.83 -13.08 2.32
CA SER A 12 0.47 -13.74 2.55
C SER A 12 1.54 -12.71 2.92
N ILE A 13 1.56 -11.56 2.27
CA ILE A 13 2.50 -10.47 2.56
C ILE A 13 2.25 -9.92 3.97
N VAL A 14 1.01 -9.65 4.31
CA VAL A 14 0.64 -9.17 5.65
C VAL A 14 1.14 -10.13 6.72
N ALA A 15 0.93 -11.44 6.54
CA ALA A 15 1.38 -12.45 7.47
C ALA A 15 2.91 -12.53 7.53
N GLU A 16 3.58 -12.51 6.38
CA GLU A 16 5.04 -12.60 6.29
C GLU A 16 5.74 -11.46 7.03
N PHE A 17 5.16 -10.25 6.95
CA PHE A 17 5.75 -9.07 7.59
C PHE A 17 5.27 -8.85 9.03
N GLY A 18 4.41 -9.73 9.54
CA GLY A 18 3.83 -9.55 10.88
C GLY A 18 2.98 -8.28 10.96
N ALA A 19 2.36 -7.90 9.87
CA ALA A 19 1.52 -6.71 9.81
C ALA A 19 0.08 -7.03 10.23
N ASP A 20 -0.66 -6.01 10.62
CA ASP A 20 -2.08 -6.13 10.97
C ASP A 20 -2.98 -5.86 9.77
N GLY A 21 -2.48 -5.21 8.76
CA GLY A 21 -3.25 -4.94 7.56
C GLY A 21 -2.38 -4.48 6.39
N GLY A 22 -2.98 -4.47 5.20
CA GLY A 22 -2.30 -4.02 3.99
C GLY A 22 -3.27 -3.65 2.89
N THR A 23 -2.76 -2.93 1.91
CA THR A 23 -3.52 -2.49 0.73
C THR A 23 -2.65 -2.56 -0.51
N LEU A 24 -3.30 -2.85 -1.64
CA LEU A 24 -2.68 -2.76 -2.95
C LEU A 24 -3.53 -1.81 -3.81
N HIS A 25 -2.91 -0.76 -4.29
CA HIS A 25 -3.53 0.17 -5.24
C HIS A 25 -2.82 0.05 -6.58
N VAL A 26 -3.60 0.11 -7.67
CA VAL A 26 -3.06 0.06 -9.03
C VAL A 26 -3.35 1.40 -9.71
N LEU A 27 -2.33 1.93 -10.39
CA LEU A 27 -2.45 3.19 -11.13
C LEU A 27 -3.29 2.97 -12.39
N GLY A 28 -4.40 3.69 -12.48
CA GLY A 28 -5.29 3.62 -13.62
C GLY A 28 -4.89 4.58 -14.73
N SER A 29 -5.52 4.41 -15.89
CA SER A 29 -5.32 5.29 -17.04
C SER A 29 -5.81 6.72 -16.79
N ASP A 30 -6.63 6.91 -15.75
CA ASP A 30 -7.11 8.22 -15.30
C ASP A 30 -6.07 8.97 -14.43
N GLY A 31 -4.91 8.37 -14.17
CA GLY A 31 -3.87 8.95 -13.31
C GLY A 31 -4.17 8.82 -11.83
N MET A 32 -5.17 8.03 -11.46
CA MET A 32 -5.56 7.81 -10.06
C MET A 32 -5.18 6.41 -9.62
N LEU A 33 -4.90 6.25 -8.31
CA LEU A 33 -4.65 4.95 -7.71
C LEU A 33 -5.98 4.34 -7.28
N HIS A 34 -6.25 3.11 -7.74
CA HIS A 34 -7.48 2.38 -7.46
C HIS A 34 -7.19 1.21 -6.53
N LEU A 35 -7.92 1.13 -5.42
CA LEU A 35 -7.78 0.02 -4.47
C LEU A 35 -8.16 -1.29 -5.16
N THR A 36 -7.22 -2.21 -5.25
CA THR A 36 -7.39 -3.50 -5.92
C THR A 36 -7.52 -4.64 -4.92
N ALA A 37 -6.81 -4.56 -3.80
CA ALA A 37 -6.88 -5.57 -2.75
C ALA A 37 -6.62 -4.93 -1.40
N TYR A 38 -7.20 -5.53 -0.35
CA TYR A 38 -6.98 -5.10 1.02
C TYR A 38 -7.17 -6.30 1.96
N ALA A 39 -6.53 -6.25 3.11
CA ALA A 39 -6.63 -7.28 4.13
C ALA A 39 -6.30 -6.64 5.49
N PRO A 40 -7.01 -6.97 6.58
CA PRO A 40 -8.27 -7.72 6.61
C PRO A 40 -9.45 -6.92 6.07
N GLU A 41 -10.67 -7.44 6.23
CA GLU A 41 -11.87 -6.69 5.84
C GLU A 41 -11.95 -5.37 6.62
N MET A 42 -12.45 -4.35 5.94
CA MET A 42 -12.57 -3.00 6.50
C MET A 42 -14.02 -2.52 6.41
N PRO A 43 -14.45 -1.63 7.32
CA PRO A 43 -15.78 -1.01 7.21
C PRO A 43 -15.92 -0.25 5.89
N ALA A 44 -17.14 -0.21 5.37
CA ALA A 44 -17.42 0.48 4.11
C ALA A 44 -16.98 1.95 4.13
N SER A 45 -17.11 2.62 5.27
CA SER A 45 -16.69 4.03 5.40
C SER A 45 -15.20 4.21 5.19
N VAL A 46 -14.37 3.25 5.65
CA VAL A 46 -12.92 3.28 5.44
C VAL A 46 -12.60 3.01 3.97
N LEU A 47 -13.23 1.98 3.39
CA LEU A 47 -13.01 1.62 1.98
C LEU A 47 -13.35 2.78 1.03
N GLU A 48 -14.44 3.49 1.28
CA GLU A 48 -14.82 4.67 0.51
C GLU A 48 -13.73 5.73 0.52
N THR A 49 -13.09 5.92 1.67
CA THR A 49 -12.07 6.95 1.85
C THR A 49 -10.77 6.61 1.11
N ILE A 50 -10.41 5.31 1.04
CA ILE A 50 -9.15 4.87 0.44
C ILE A 50 -9.30 4.26 -0.95
N ARG A 51 -10.52 4.18 -1.46
CA ARG A 51 -10.82 3.48 -2.72
C ARG A 51 -10.08 4.08 -3.92
N ILE A 52 -10.05 5.41 -4.00
CA ILE A 52 -9.37 6.14 -5.07
C ILE A 52 -8.49 7.20 -4.43
N ILE A 53 -7.21 7.17 -4.77
CA ILE A 53 -6.21 8.08 -4.20
C ILE A 53 -5.50 8.82 -5.34
N PRO A 54 -5.52 10.16 -5.33
CA PRO A 54 -4.75 10.92 -6.32
C PRO A 54 -3.24 10.74 -6.12
N VAL A 55 -2.51 10.69 -7.23
CA VAL A 55 -1.04 10.72 -7.16
C VAL A 55 -0.61 12.03 -6.48
N GLY A 56 0.33 11.94 -5.55
CA GLY A 56 0.81 13.09 -4.80
C GLY A 56 0.03 13.38 -3.52
N LYS A 57 -0.98 12.58 -3.17
CA LYS A 57 -1.79 12.76 -1.96
C LYS A 57 -1.71 11.53 -1.07
N GLY A 58 -1.42 11.75 0.22
CA GLY A 58 -1.28 10.69 1.21
C GLY A 58 -0.06 9.82 0.96
N MET A 59 0.14 8.82 1.81
CA MET A 59 1.32 7.95 1.71
C MET A 59 1.38 7.21 0.37
N ALA A 60 0.26 6.64 -0.08
CA ALA A 60 0.23 5.91 -1.35
C ALA A 60 0.48 6.82 -2.54
N GLY A 61 -0.19 7.98 -2.58
CA GLY A 61 -0.01 8.94 -3.67
C GLY A 61 1.39 9.51 -3.72
N LEU A 62 1.99 9.77 -2.55
CA LEU A 62 3.36 10.29 -2.46
C LEU A 62 4.39 9.23 -2.85
N ALA A 63 4.17 7.95 -2.47
CA ALA A 63 5.07 6.87 -2.86
C ALA A 63 5.16 6.76 -4.38
N VAL A 64 4.03 6.90 -5.07
CA VAL A 64 3.99 6.87 -6.54
C VAL A 64 4.67 8.11 -7.13
N GLU A 65 4.33 9.30 -6.63
CA GLU A 65 4.91 10.56 -7.12
C GLU A 65 6.42 10.60 -6.94
N ARG A 66 6.90 10.18 -5.78
CA ARG A 66 8.33 10.19 -5.44
C ARG A 66 9.09 8.98 -6.01
N ALA A 67 8.37 7.95 -6.43
CA ALA A 67 8.93 6.65 -6.81
C ALA A 67 9.84 6.10 -5.70
N ALA A 68 9.42 6.26 -4.46
CA ALA A 68 10.20 5.91 -3.26
C ALA A 68 9.27 5.53 -2.11
N PRO A 69 9.75 4.70 -1.17
CA PRO A 69 8.96 4.34 0.02
C PRO A 69 8.60 5.57 0.85
N VAL A 70 7.40 5.54 1.42
CA VAL A 70 6.92 6.56 2.37
C VAL A 70 6.46 5.84 3.62
N ASP A 71 7.02 6.19 4.78
CA ASP A 71 6.69 5.53 6.04
C ASP A 71 6.29 6.53 7.12
N ALA A 72 5.58 6.04 8.11
CA ALA A 72 5.24 6.79 9.31
C ALA A 72 5.27 5.83 10.50
N CYS A 73 6.01 6.21 11.53
CA CYS A 73 6.10 5.42 12.77
C CYS A 73 4.74 5.34 13.47
N ASN A 74 3.97 6.43 13.41
CA ASN A 74 2.63 6.50 13.95
C ASN A 74 1.76 7.47 13.13
N ILE A 75 0.90 6.92 12.27
CA ILE A 75 0.05 7.73 11.39
C ILE A 75 -1.02 8.51 12.16
N GLN A 76 -1.33 8.10 13.40
CA GLN A 76 -2.32 8.82 14.22
C GLN A 76 -1.80 10.17 14.73
N THR A 77 -0.48 10.30 14.84
CA THR A 77 0.17 11.51 15.37
C THR A 77 1.13 12.16 14.38
N ASP A 78 1.28 11.60 13.19
CA ASP A 78 2.21 12.13 12.18
C ASP A 78 1.77 13.53 11.74
N ASP A 79 2.69 14.48 11.78
CA ASP A 79 2.46 15.87 11.42
C ASP A 79 3.28 16.33 10.21
N SER A 80 3.90 15.39 9.50
CA SER A 80 4.70 15.68 8.30
C SER A 80 3.87 16.24 7.14
N GLY A 81 2.56 15.97 7.15
CA GLY A 81 1.67 16.28 6.03
C GLY A 81 1.57 15.15 5.01
N ASP A 82 2.38 14.09 5.15
CA ASP A 82 2.36 12.95 4.23
C ASP A 82 1.16 12.02 4.48
N VAL A 83 0.56 12.06 5.66
CA VAL A 83 -0.57 11.21 6.03
C VAL A 83 -1.88 11.98 5.87
N ARG A 84 -2.80 11.46 5.04
CA ARG A 84 -4.13 12.04 4.88
C ARG A 84 -5.00 11.71 6.11
N PRO A 85 -5.91 12.61 6.51
CA PRO A 85 -6.82 12.33 7.63
C PRO A 85 -7.57 11.01 7.50
N GLY A 86 -7.95 10.62 6.27
CA GLY A 86 -8.65 9.36 6.02
C GLY A 86 -7.85 8.10 6.42
N ALA A 87 -6.53 8.16 6.35
CA ALA A 87 -5.68 7.03 6.74
C ALA A 87 -5.81 6.71 8.23
N ARG A 88 -6.11 7.72 9.05
CA ARG A 88 -6.27 7.54 10.49
C ARG A 88 -7.50 6.71 10.85
N LEU A 89 -8.48 6.64 9.95
CA LEU A 89 -9.70 5.84 10.15
C LEU A 89 -9.40 4.33 10.12
N THR A 90 -8.26 3.91 9.59
CA THR A 90 -7.87 2.50 9.56
C THR A 90 -7.54 1.96 10.94
N GLY A 91 -7.27 2.82 11.92
CA GLY A 91 -6.81 2.41 13.25
C GLY A 91 -5.36 1.97 13.29
N LEU A 92 -4.67 1.98 12.18
CA LEU A 92 -3.26 1.62 12.10
C LEU A 92 -2.39 2.75 12.66
N LYS A 93 -1.21 2.40 13.17
CA LYS A 93 -0.22 3.35 13.67
C LYS A 93 1.04 3.31 12.81
N GLY A 94 1.88 2.29 12.95
CA GLY A 94 3.06 2.16 12.11
C GLY A 94 2.69 1.70 10.70
N ALA A 95 3.17 2.38 9.69
CA ALA A 95 2.82 2.05 8.30
C ALA A 95 3.94 2.40 7.35
N ILE A 96 4.00 1.66 6.25
CA ILE A 96 4.88 1.96 5.12
C ILE A 96 4.13 1.67 3.82
N VAL A 97 4.31 2.53 2.84
CA VAL A 97 3.82 2.29 1.48
C VAL A 97 5.00 2.38 0.54
N VAL A 98 5.16 1.38 -0.31
CA VAL A 98 6.20 1.36 -1.33
C VAL A 98 5.58 1.45 -2.71
N PRO A 99 6.30 2.07 -3.67
CA PRO A 99 5.84 2.04 -5.06
C PRO A 99 5.97 0.63 -5.63
N VAL A 100 5.01 0.25 -6.48
CA VAL A 100 5.07 -1.01 -7.23
C VAL A 100 5.66 -0.71 -8.60
N PHE A 101 6.78 -1.36 -8.90
CA PHE A 101 7.51 -1.14 -10.15
C PHE A 101 7.25 -2.23 -11.17
N ASP A 102 7.06 -1.81 -12.42
CA ASP A 102 7.14 -2.64 -13.61
C ASP A 102 8.37 -2.14 -14.38
N GLY A 103 9.50 -2.84 -14.20
CA GLY A 103 10.77 -2.31 -14.65
C GLY A 103 11.12 -1.05 -13.87
N GLU A 104 11.25 0.08 -14.55
CA GLU A 104 11.54 1.38 -13.92
C GLU A 104 10.28 2.24 -13.75
N ARG A 105 9.13 1.77 -14.26
CA ARG A 105 7.89 2.52 -14.21
C ARG A 105 7.08 2.16 -12.97
N VAL A 106 6.54 3.15 -12.30
CA VAL A 106 5.66 2.93 -11.15
C VAL A 106 4.25 2.68 -11.66
N VAL A 107 3.66 1.55 -11.25
CA VAL A 107 2.31 1.14 -11.69
C VAL A 107 1.33 0.99 -10.54
N GLY A 108 1.75 1.24 -9.30
CA GLY A 108 0.88 1.12 -8.16
C GLY A 108 1.58 1.41 -6.85
N ALA A 109 0.90 1.10 -5.75
CA ALA A 109 1.41 1.29 -4.40
C ALA A 109 0.98 0.11 -3.52
N LEU A 110 1.92 -0.41 -2.73
CA LEU A 110 1.71 -1.52 -1.80
C LEU A 110 2.00 -1.04 -0.39
N GLY A 111 1.01 -1.10 0.49
CA GLY A 111 1.14 -0.65 1.86
C GLY A 111 0.86 -1.75 2.87
N ILE A 112 1.57 -1.71 4.00
CA ILE A 112 1.31 -2.53 5.17
C ILE A 112 1.34 -1.64 6.41
N GLY A 113 0.66 -2.07 7.46
CA GLY A 113 0.62 -1.30 8.69
C GLY A 113 0.29 -2.16 9.90
N ASN A 114 0.58 -1.61 11.08
CA ASN A 114 0.35 -2.25 12.36
C ASN A 114 -0.45 -1.33 13.29
N VAL A 115 -1.18 -1.93 14.22
CA VAL A 115 -1.95 -1.19 15.23
C VAL A 115 -1.07 -0.64 16.36
N TYR A 116 0.24 -0.85 16.27
CA TYR A 116 1.23 -0.28 17.17
C TYR A 116 2.27 0.51 16.38
N GLU A 117 3.03 1.36 17.05
CA GLU A 117 4.12 2.11 16.42
C GLU A 117 5.17 1.15 15.89
N ARG A 118 5.64 1.41 14.68
CA ARG A 118 6.62 0.54 14.03
C ARG A 118 7.47 1.32 13.05
N THR A 119 8.78 1.05 13.08
CA THR A 119 9.70 1.48 12.02
C THR A 119 10.13 0.23 11.25
N PHE A 120 10.38 0.42 9.95
CA PHE A 120 10.72 -0.69 9.06
C PHE A 120 12.21 -0.66 8.74
N THR A 121 12.86 -1.83 8.78
CA THR A 121 14.28 -1.95 8.44
C THR A 121 14.46 -1.86 6.93
N GLN A 122 15.69 -1.57 6.49
CA GLN A 122 15.99 -1.54 5.05
C GLN A 122 15.72 -2.90 4.40
N ASP A 123 15.99 -3.99 5.10
CA ASP A 123 15.69 -5.35 4.61
C ASP A 123 14.19 -5.53 4.37
N GLU A 124 13.37 -5.08 5.32
CA GLU A 124 11.91 -5.14 5.19
C GLU A 124 11.42 -4.31 4.01
N VAL A 125 11.99 -3.11 3.83
CA VAL A 125 11.64 -2.24 2.70
C VAL A 125 11.99 -2.92 1.38
N ASP A 126 13.18 -3.49 1.27
CA ASP A 126 13.62 -4.18 0.06
C ASP A 126 12.75 -5.39 -0.26
N ARG A 127 12.38 -6.17 0.75
CA ARG A 127 11.48 -7.32 0.58
C ARG A 127 10.08 -6.90 0.17
N LEU A 128 9.58 -5.78 0.69
CA LEU A 128 8.27 -5.27 0.32
C LEU A 128 8.27 -4.76 -1.13
N LEU A 129 9.34 -4.10 -1.56
CA LEU A 129 9.51 -3.68 -2.95
C LEU A 129 9.53 -4.90 -3.89
N ALA A 130 10.22 -5.97 -3.49
CA ALA A 130 10.24 -7.22 -4.27
C ALA A 130 8.85 -7.85 -4.34
N ALA A 131 8.09 -7.82 -3.24
CA ALA A 131 6.72 -8.33 -3.21
C ALA A 131 5.82 -7.57 -4.20
N GLY A 132 6.00 -6.25 -4.31
CA GLY A 132 5.27 -5.44 -5.28
C GLY A 132 5.55 -5.88 -6.73
N ARG A 133 6.79 -6.18 -7.05
CA ARG A 133 7.16 -6.67 -8.39
C ARG A 133 6.51 -8.02 -8.71
N GLU A 134 6.28 -8.86 -7.70
CA GLU A 134 5.60 -10.14 -7.87
C GLU A 134 4.15 -9.97 -8.31
N PHE A 135 3.45 -8.92 -7.86
CA PHE A 135 2.10 -8.63 -8.33
C PHE A 135 2.08 -8.37 -9.83
N VAL A 136 3.07 -7.64 -10.34
CA VAL A 136 3.20 -7.36 -11.76
C VAL A 136 3.44 -8.66 -12.53
N ALA A 137 4.34 -9.51 -12.05
CA ALA A 137 4.64 -10.80 -12.68
C ALA A 137 3.40 -11.70 -12.74
N LEU A 138 2.58 -11.73 -11.66
CA LEU A 138 1.34 -12.49 -11.63
C LEU A 138 0.34 -11.95 -12.67
N SER A 139 0.24 -10.63 -12.81
CA SER A 139 -0.63 -10.00 -13.79
C SER A 139 -0.23 -10.38 -15.22
N GLU A 140 1.06 -10.37 -15.53
CA GLU A 140 1.59 -10.75 -16.84
C GLU A 140 1.34 -12.21 -17.14
N ASN A 141 1.49 -13.11 -16.14
CA ASN A 141 1.28 -14.53 -16.31
C ASN A 141 -0.18 -14.91 -16.58
N HIS A 142 -1.11 -14.08 -16.18
CA HIS A 142 -2.55 -14.28 -16.40
C HIS A 142 -3.08 -13.50 -17.60
N GLY A 143 -2.23 -12.68 -18.13
CA GLY A 143 -2.50 -11.76 -19.21
C GLY A 143 -3.18 -12.17 -20.39
#